data_927c1691515b2cae19289f4ec6cca205
#
_entry.id   927c1691515b2cae19289f4ec6cca205
#
_cell.length_a   1.000
_cell.length_b   1.000
_cell.length_c   1.000
_cell.angle_alpha   90.00
_cell.angle_beta   90.00
_cell.angle_gamma   90.00
#
_symmetry.space_group_name_H-M   'P 1'
#
loop_
_entity.id
_entity.type
_entity.pdbx_description
1 polymer ?
#
loop_
_entity_poly.entity_id
_entity_poly.type
_entity_poly.pdbx_seq_one_letter_code
_entity_poly.pdbx_strand_id
1 'polypeptide(L)'
;FKCSCDDNNLVVENSDGGKLIFDFPRSAKSKHLCLSDYFGNDDVVAFQVVTVGNKVAETIEKWNNEDRYTDAYYLHGLAVETAEAMAEWLNLKIKNELNLKNNAGLRYSWGYPSCPDISQHHLVWKLLRPENLGLKLTEVGQIIPEQSTAAIIIHHPDAEYFVL
;
A
#
# COMPACT_ATOMS: atom_id res chain seq x y z
N PHE A 1 -5.37 3.53 12.41
CA PHE A 1 -4.81 2.73 13.49
C PHE A 1 -3.92 3.61 14.36
N LYS A 2 -3.88 3.35 15.68
CA LYS A 2 -2.89 3.97 16.56
C LYS A 2 -1.51 3.40 16.26
N CYS A 3 -0.50 4.24 16.34
CA CYS A 3 0.89 3.81 16.11
C CYS A 3 1.88 4.60 16.96
N SER A 4 3.10 4.07 17.03
CA SER A 4 4.26 4.75 17.61
C SER A 4 5.51 4.40 16.82
N CYS A 5 6.45 5.33 16.77
CA CYS A 5 7.75 5.14 16.15
C CYS A 5 8.74 4.53 17.19
N ASP A 6 9.54 3.56 16.75
CA ASP A 6 10.66 2.98 17.50
C ASP A 6 11.83 2.75 16.55
N ASP A 7 12.69 3.73 16.41
CA ASP A 7 13.78 3.81 15.43
C ASP A 7 13.27 3.58 13.99
N ASN A 8 13.68 2.51 13.33
CA ASN A 8 13.24 2.17 11.98
C ASN A 8 11.87 1.48 11.94
N ASN A 9 11.28 1.20 13.10
CA ASN A 9 10.05 0.46 13.23
C ASN A 9 8.85 1.38 13.43
N LEU A 10 7.75 1.05 12.76
CA LEU A 10 6.43 1.57 13.08
C LEU A 10 5.63 0.48 13.78
N VAL A 11 5.34 0.68 15.05
CA VAL A 11 4.53 -0.22 15.87
C VAL A 11 3.08 0.19 15.74
N VAL A 12 2.25 -0.67 15.19
CA VAL A 12 0.81 -0.40 14.90
C VAL A 12 -0.06 -1.29 15.78
N GLU A 13 -1.03 -0.69 16.46
CA GLU A 13 -2.02 -1.43 17.23
C GLU A 13 -3.13 -1.97 16.33
N ASN A 14 -3.39 -3.29 16.41
CA ASN A 14 -4.52 -3.86 15.71
C ASN A 14 -5.80 -3.78 16.57
N SER A 15 -6.95 -4.09 15.96
CA SER A 15 -8.27 -4.07 16.64
C SER A 15 -8.39 -5.07 17.79
N ASP A 16 -7.56 -6.09 17.85
CA ASP A 16 -7.58 -7.14 18.86
C ASP A 16 -6.62 -6.82 20.04
N GLY A 17 -6.03 -5.61 20.05
CA GLY A 17 -5.05 -5.16 21.06
C GLY A 17 -3.65 -5.71 20.88
N GLY A 18 -3.39 -6.45 19.81
CA GLY A 18 -2.05 -6.90 19.43
C GLY A 18 -1.23 -5.76 18.78
N LYS A 19 0.08 -5.95 18.70
CA LYS A 19 0.98 -5.02 18.02
C LYS A 19 1.59 -5.68 16.79
N LEU A 20 1.62 -4.94 15.69
CA LEU A 20 2.30 -5.31 14.46
C LEU A 20 3.45 -4.35 14.23
N ILE A 21 4.60 -4.86 13.84
CA ILE A 21 5.82 -4.07 13.65
C ILE A 21 6.14 -4.06 12.16
N PHE A 22 6.12 -2.87 11.58
CA PHE A 22 6.59 -2.61 10.23
C PHE A 22 8.02 -2.06 10.32
N ASP A 23 8.97 -2.76 9.74
CA ASP A 23 10.38 -2.38 9.68
C ASP A 23 10.65 -1.68 8.34
N PHE A 24 11.11 -0.44 8.40
CA PHE A 24 11.42 0.34 7.21
C PHE A 24 12.92 0.59 7.10
N PRO A 25 13.51 0.33 5.92
CA PRO A 25 14.93 0.60 5.73
C PRO A 25 15.21 2.10 5.73
N ARG A 26 16.34 2.47 6.33
CA ARG A 26 16.82 3.85 6.35
C ARG A 26 17.68 4.14 5.14
N SER A 27 17.41 5.26 4.48
CA SER A 27 18.20 5.71 3.33
C SER A 27 19.67 5.95 3.72
N ALA A 28 20.58 5.46 2.88
CA ALA A 28 22.01 5.75 3.01
C ALA A 28 22.40 7.17 2.53
N LYS A 29 21.47 7.93 1.94
CA LYS A 29 21.70 9.27 1.43
C LYS A 29 21.72 10.31 2.55
N SER A 30 22.13 11.55 2.22
CA SER A 30 22.50 12.63 3.17
C SER A 30 21.46 12.95 4.23
N LYS A 31 20.17 12.75 3.97
CA LYS A 31 19.10 12.98 4.93
C LYS A 31 18.82 11.79 5.85
N HIS A 32 19.34 10.61 5.54
CA HIS A 32 19.11 9.37 6.30
C HIS A 32 17.64 9.09 6.62
N LEU A 33 16.72 9.39 5.68
CA LEU A 33 15.28 9.27 5.87
C LEU A 33 14.83 7.82 6.07
N CYS A 34 13.88 7.64 6.97
CA CYS A 34 13.13 6.42 7.16
C CYS A 34 11.63 6.76 7.23
N LEU A 35 10.74 5.87 6.77
CA LEU A 35 9.30 6.13 6.83
C LEU A 35 8.78 6.25 8.26
N SER A 36 9.41 5.56 9.21
CA SER A 36 9.08 5.65 10.64
C SER A 36 9.32 7.03 11.22
N ASP A 37 10.28 7.81 10.69
CA ASP A 37 10.62 9.16 11.19
C ASP A 37 9.45 10.16 11.07
N TYR A 38 8.47 9.88 10.22
CA TYR A 38 7.31 10.73 10.02
C TYR A 38 6.19 10.53 11.05
N PHE A 39 6.39 9.64 12.04
CA PHE A 39 5.41 9.33 13.07
C PHE A 39 5.94 9.65 14.47
N GLY A 40 5.03 10.08 15.35
CA GLY A 40 5.32 10.32 16.77
C GLY A 40 5.14 9.07 17.65
N ASN A 41 5.28 9.27 18.98
CA ASN A 41 5.09 8.18 19.96
C ASN A 41 3.63 7.87 20.30
N ASP A 42 2.69 8.73 19.94
CA ASP A 42 1.24 8.56 20.10
C ASP A 42 0.58 9.18 18.87
N ASP A 43 0.55 8.43 17.80
CA ASP A 43 0.19 8.91 16.48
C ASP A 43 -0.82 7.98 15.81
N VAL A 44 -1.23 8.32 14.59
CA VAL A 44 -2.13 7.54 13.77
C VAL A 44 -1.56 7.26 12.40
N VAL A 45 -1.83 6.08 11.89
CA VAL A 45 -1.46 5.66 10.54
C VAL A 45 -2.67 5.10 9.81
N ALA A 46 -2.75 5.36 8.53
CA ALA A 46 -3.75 4.74 7.67
C ALA A 46 -3.09 3.78 6.66
N PHE A 47 -3.81 2.73 6.34
CA PHE A 47 -3.45 1.77 5.30
C PHE A 47 -4.58 1.67 4.30
N GLN A 48 -4.25 1.37 3.06
CA GLN A 48 -5.23 1.10 2.03
C GLN A 48 -4.86 -0.14 1.23
N VAL A 49 -5.89 -0.82 0.74
CA VAL A 49 -5.79 -1.86 -0.28
C VAL A 49 -6.89 -1.61 -1.30
N VAL A 50 -6.55 -1.61 -2.58
CA VAL A 50 -7.50 -1.46 -3.69
C VAL A 50 -7.30 -2.57 -4.70
N THR A 51 -8.37 -2.93 -5.40
CA THR A 51 -8.36 -3.94 -6.47
C THR A 51 -9.45 -3.64 -7.48
N VAL A 52 -9.20 -3.97 -8.74
CA VAL A 52 -10.26 -4.00 -9.78
C VAL A 52 -11.01 -5.33 -9.83
N GLY A 53 -10.58 -6.29 -8.99
CA GLY A 53 -11.25 -7.57 -8.78
C GLY A 53 -10.84 -8.68 -9.75
N ASN A 54 -11.27 -9.90 -9.41
CA ASN A 54 -10.84 -11.12 -10.10
C ASN A 54 -11.34 -11.24 -11.53
N LYS A 55 -12.50 -10.64 -11.87
CA LYS A 55 -13.07 -10.74 -13.23
C LYS A 55 -12.15 -10.25 -14.34
N VAL A 56 -11.33 -9.26 -14.05
CA VAL A 56 -10.34 -8.73 -14.99
C VAL A 56 -9.27 -9.78 -15.25
N ALA A 57 -8.69 -10.36 -14.19
CA ALA A 57 -7.68 -11.40 -14.30
C ALA A 57 -8.21 -12.63 -15.07
N GLU A 58 -9.42 -13.09 -14.75
CA GLU A 58 -10.10 -14.19 -15.45
C GLU A 58 -10.32 -13.87 -16.94
N THR A 59 -10.68 -12.62 -17.26
CA THR A 59 -10.90 -12.19 -18.65
C THR A 59 -9.58 -12.14 -19.42
N ILE A 60 -8.51 -11.64 -18.80
CA ILE A 60 -7.17 -11.61 -19.40
C ILE A 60 -6.68 -13.04 -19.70
N GLU A 61 -6.81 -13.94 -18.73
CA GLU A 61 -6.45 -15.35 -18.90
C GLU A 61 -7.24 -16.01 -20.04
N LYS A 62 -8.58 -15.81 -20.07
CA LYS A 62 -9.44 -16.29 -21.14
C LYS A 62 -8.98 -15.77 -22.51
N TRP A 63 -8.71 -14.48 -22.64
CA TRP A 63 -8.30 -13.89 -23.92
C TRP A 63 -6.92 -14.35 -24.36
N ASN A 64 -5.98 -14.58 -23.43
CA ASN A 64 -4.70 -15.21 -23.74
C ASN A 64 -4.86 -16.63 -24.28
N ASN A 65 -5.77 -17.42 -23.71
CA ASN A 65 -6.08 -18.77 -24.17
C ASN A 65 -6.83 -18.80 -25.54
N GLU A 66 -7.43 -17.67 -25.93
CA GLU A 66 -8.08 -17.47 -27.24
C GLU A 66 -7.16 -16.78 -28.26
N ASP A 67 -5.84 -16.69 -28.01
CA ASP A 67 -4.84 -15.99 -28.83
C ASP A 67 -5.11 -14.48 -29.02
N ARG A 68 -5.93 -13.87 -28.16
CA ARG A 68 -6.30 -12.45 -28.16
C ARG A 68 -5.33 -11.64 -27.31
N TYR A 69 -4.03 -11.78 -27.55
CA TYR A 69 -2.99 -11.16 -26.72
C TYR A 69 -3.04 -9.63 -26.67
N THR A 70 -3.39 -8.99 -27.78
CA THR A 70 -3.51 -7.54 -27.85
C THR A 70 -4.65 -7.01 -26.97
N ASP A 71 -5.80 -7.67 -27.00
CA ASP A 71 -6.94 -7.30 -26.16
C ASP A 71 -6.64 -7.52 -24.67
N ALA A 72 -6.00 -8.66 -24.35
CA ALA A 72 -5.56 -8.99 -23.00
C ALA A 72 -4.56 -7.95 -22.47
N TYR A 73 -3.60 -7.53 -23.30
CA TYR A 73 -2.62 -6.50 -22.95
C TYR A 73 -3.28 -5.14 -22.65
N TYR A 74 -4.19 -4.68 -23.50
CA TYR A 74 -4.90 -3.43 -23.28
C TYR A 74 -5.80 -3.48 -22.05
N LEU A 75 -6.49 -4.60 -21.80
CA LEU A 75 -7.31 -4.76 -20.61
C LEU A 75 -6.43 -4.77 -19.34
N HIS A 76 -5.28 -5.42 -19.38
CA HIS A 76 -4.31 -5.40 -18.28
C HIS A 76 -3.86 -3.97 -17.98
N GLY A 77 -3.41 -3.21 -18.99
CA GLY A 77 -2.99 -1.81 -18.82
C GLY A 77 -4.11 -0.92 -18.25
N LEU A 78 -5.32 -1.03 -18.80
CA LEU A 78 -6.48 -0.28 -18.29
C LEU A 78 -6.79 -0.62 -16.82
N ALA A 79 -6.67 -1.88 -16.45
CA ALA A 79 -6.95 -2.33 -15.08
C ALA A 79 -5.89 -1.84 -14.09
N VAL A 80 -4.61 -1.82 -14.46
CA VAL A 80 -3.52 -1.26 -13.65
C VAL A 80 -3.74 0.22 -13.40
N GLU A 81 -4.00 1.00 -14.46
CA GLU A 81 -4.29 2.43 -14.35
C GLU A 81 -5.56 2.70 -13.52
N THR A 82 -6.57 1.84 -13.64
CA THR A 82 -7.79 1.95 -12.82
C THR A 82 -7.47 1.70 -11.34
N ALA A 83 -6.67 0.70 -11.00
CA ALA A 83 -6.26 0.42 -9.63
C ALA A 83 -5.48 1.62 -9.04
N GLU A 84 -4.56 2.22 -9.79
CA GLU A 84 -3.81 3.41 -9.35
C GLU A 84 -4.72 4.62 -9.17
N ALA A 85 -5.67 4.87 -10.08
CA ALA A 85 -6.65 5.96 -9.95
C ALA A 85 -7.54 5.77 -8.71
N MET A 86 -7.99 4.55 -8.44
CA MET A 86 -8.75 4.21 -7.23
C MET A 86 -7.91 4.40 -5.97
N ALA A 87 -6.64 4.02 -5.99
CA ALA A 87 -5.73 4.22 -4.87
C ALA A 87 -5.52 5.71 -4.57
N GLU A 88 -5.39 6.54 -5.59
CA GLU A 88 -5.26 7.98 -5.40
C GLU A 88 -6.57 8.63 -4.91
N TRP A 89 -7.72 8.20 -5.44
CA TRP A 89 -9.01 8.65 -4.95
C TRP A 89 -9.19 8.31 -3.45
N LEU A 90 -8.83 7.09 -3.05
CA LEU A 90 -8.93 6.65 -1.65
C LEU A 90 -7.93 7.40 -0.75
N ASN A 91 -6.71 7.66 -1.25
CA ASN A 91 -5.72 8.49 -0.57
C ASN A 91 -6.27 9.89 -0.26
N LEU A 92 -6.89 10.55 -1.25
CA LEU A 92 -7.53 11.86 -1.07
C LEU A 92 -8.67 11.79 -0.05
N LYS A 93 -9.48 10.74 -0.09
CA LYS A 93 -10.56 10.53 0.87
C LYS A 93 -10.02 10.39 2.30
N ILE A 94 -8.98 9.56 2.51
CA ILE A 94 -8.32 9.38 3.81
C ILE A 94 -7.76 10.71 4.32
N LYS A 95 -7.07 11.47 3.47
CA LYS A 95 -6.53 12.79 3.82
C LYS A 95 -7.62 13.77 4.27
N ASN A 96 -8.76 13.76 3.58
CA ASN A 96 -9.91 14.59 3.95
C ASN A 96 -10.52 14.17 5.30
N GLU A 97 -10.64 12.88 5.57
CA GLU A 97 -11.14 12.35 6.85
C GLU A 97 -10.19 12.69 8.01
N LEU A 98 -8.89 12.73 7.75
CA LEU A 98 -7.87 13.16 8.71
C LEU A 98 -7.76 14.70 8.84
N ASN A 99 -8.56 15.46 8.07
CA ASN A 99 -8.53 16.93 8.01
C ASN A 99 -7.13 17.50 7.69
N LEU A 100 -6.37 16.85 6.83
CA LEU A 100 -5.03 17.29 6.46
C LEU A 100 -5.10 18.58 5.62
N LYS A 101 -4.40 19.62 6.08
CA LYS A 101 -4.33 20.90 5.37
C LYS A 101 -3.38 20.80 4.16
N ASN A 102 -3.69 21.57 3.11
CA ASN A 102 -2.83 21.70 1.91
C ASN A 102 -2.46 20.36 1.26
N ASN A 103 -3.33 19.36 1.37
CA ASN A 103 -3.08 18.01 0.84
C ASN A 103 -1.76 17.39 1.37
N ALA A 104 -1.39 17.70 2.61
CA ALA A 104 -0.18 17.19 3.25
C ALA A 104 -0.14 15.66 3.27
N GLY A 105 1.08 15.12 3.42
CA GLY A 105 1.31 13.69 3.49
C GLY A 105 1.36 13.01 2.13
N LEU A 106 1.86 11.79 2.13
CA LEU A 106 2.08 10.98 0.92
C LEU A 106 1.62 9.54 1.11
N ARG A 107 1.31 8.89 0.00
CA ARG A 107 1.01 7.46 -0.11
C ARG A 107 2.29 6.72 -0.52
N TYR A 108 2.68 5.72 0.25
CA TYR A 108 3.82 4.86 -0.08
C TYR A 108 3.33 3.43 -0.27
N SER A 109 3.49 2.92 -1.48
CA SER A 109 3.17 1.53 -1.81
C SER A 109 4.38 0.63 -1.58
N TRP A 110 4.16 -0.58 -1.10
CA TRP A 110 5.21 -1.59 -0.98
C TRP A 110 5.73 -2.01 -2.35
N GLY A 111 7.02 -2.35 -2.42
CA GLY A 111 7.72 -2.66 -3.67
C GLY A 111 8.38 -1.44 -4.34
N TYR A 112 8.14 -0.21 -3.82
CA TYR A 112 8.80 1.01 -4.29
C TYR A 112 10.04 1.33 -3.44
N PRO A 113 10.96 2.19 -3.94
CA PRO A 113 12.26 2.42 -3.30
C PRO A 113 12.23 2.81 -1.82
N SER A 114 11.24 3.58 -1.38
CA SER A 114 11.13 3.97 0.04
C SER A 114 10.53 2.88 0.93
N CYS A 115 9.90 1.86 0.34
CA CYS A 115 9.18 0.79 1.04
C CYS A 115 9.28 -0.54 0.25
N PRO A 116 10.50 -1.12 0.10
CA PRO A 116 10.76 -2.19 -0.88
C PRO A 116 10.23 -3.57 -0.46
N ASP A 117 10.05 -3.84 0.83
CA ASP A 117 9.74 -5.18 1.33
C ASP A 117 8.25 -5.54 1.21
N ILE A 118 7.87 -6.20 0.12
CA ILE A 118 6.50 -6.65 -0.12
C ILE A 118 6.02 -7.73 0.86
N SER A 119 6.91 -8.39 1.60
CA SER A 119 6.51 -9.38 2.61
C SER A 119 5.67 -8.74 3.72
N GLN A 120 5.82 -7.44 3.96
CA GLN A 120 5.03 -6.68 4.92
C GLN A 120 3.55 -6.57 4.54
N HIS A 121 3.15 -6.91 3.32
CA HIS A 121 1.74 -7.08 2.98
C HIS A 121 1.03 -8.07 3.92
N HIS A 122 1.73 -9.08 4.45
CA HIS A 122 1.16 -9.98 5.45
C HIS A 122 0.73 -9.27 6.74
N LEU A 123 1.38 -8.15 7.10
CA LEU A 123 0.98 -7.32 8.23
C LEU A 123 -0.27 -6.49 7.89
N VAL A 124 -0.29 -5.90 6.68
CA VAL A 124 -1.46 -5.16 6.17
C VAL A 124 -2.70 -6.06 6.12
N TRP A 125 -2.54 -7.32 5.70
CA TRP A 125 -3.61 -8.32 5.70
C TRP A 125 -4.20 -8.56 7.08
N LYS A 126 -3.38 -8.61 8.11
CA LYS A 126 -3.85 -8.74 9.51
C LYS A 126 -4.65 -7.51 9.97
N LEU A 127 -4.34 -6.32 9.44
CA LEU A 127 -5.03 -5.08 9.79
C LEU A 127 -6.36 -4.90 9.05
N LEU A 128 -6.36 -5.11 7.73
CA LEU A 128 -7.47 -4.73 6.84
C LEU A 128 -8.37 -5.90 6.43
N ARG A 129 -7.86 -7.15 6.54
CA ARG A 129 -8.56 -8.39 6.15
C ARG A 129 -9.15 -8.33 4.72
N PRO A 130 -8.33 -8.00 3.69
CA PRO A 130 -8.83 -7.80 2.34
C PRO A 130 -9.24 -9.11 1.63
N GLU A 131 -9.09 -10.25 2.26
CA GLU A 131 -9.66 -11.53 1.81
C GLU A 131 -11.17 -11.44 1.58
N ASN A 132 -11.86 -10.55 2.34
CA ASN A 132 -13.29 -10.28 2.17
C ASN A 132 -13.62 -9.67 0.80
N LEU A 133 -12.62 -9.11 0.11
CA LEU A 133 -12.71 -8.60 -1.26
C LEU A 133 -12.24 -9.62 -2.32
N GLY A 134 -11.95 -10.86 -1.90
CA GLY A 134 -11.44 -11.91 -2.78
C GLY A 134 -9.94 -11.80 -3.09
N LEU A 135 -9.21 -10.94 -2.36
CA LEU A 135 -7.76 -10.80 -2.50
C LEU A 135 -7.01 -11.91 -1.74
N LYS A 136 -5.86 -12.29 -2.28
CA LYS A 136 -4.96 -13.27 -1.68
C LYS A 136 -3.52 -12.75 -1.71
N LEU A 137 -2.65 -13.34 -0.89
CA LEU A 137 -1.21 -13.16 -0.97
C LEU A 137 -0.52 -14.45 -1.37
N THR A 138 0.55 -14.32 -2.15
CA THR A 138 1.54 -15.40 -2.28
C THR A 138 2.37 -15.50 -1.00
N GLU A 139 3.16 -16.55 -0.87
CA GLU A 139 4.08 -16.74 0.28
C GLU A 139 5.08 -15.58 0.43
N VAL A 140 5.50 -14.97 -0.70
CA VAL A 140 6.42 -13.83 -0.71
C VAL A 140 5.72 -12.47 -0.55
N GLY A 141 4.40 -12.44 -0.39
CA GLY A 141 3.63 -11.21 -0.16
C GLY A 141 3.13 -10.52 -1.44
N GLN A 142 3.20 -11.15 -2.61
CA GLN A 142 2.60 -10.58 -3.82
C GLN A 142 1.07 -10.66 -3.77
N ILE A 143 0.40 -9.57 -4.17
CA ILE A 143 -1.07 -9.49 -4.15
C ILE A 143 -1.67 -10.18 -5.38
N ILE A 144 -2.75 -10.93 -5.18
CA ILE A 144 -3.54 -11.60 -6.23
C ILE A 144 -5.00 -11.12 -6.10
N PRO A 145 -5.61 -10.64 -7.20
CA PRO A 145 -5.06 -10.44 -8.54
C PRO A 145 -4.03 -9.31 -8.58
N GLU A 146 -3.14 -9.34 -9.59
CA GLU A 146 -2.02 -8.38 -9.70
C GLU A 146 -2.46 -6.93 -9.96
N GLN A 147 -3.67 -6.72 -10.52
CA GLN A 147 -4.26 -5.39 -10.70
C GLN A 147 -4.83 -4.88 -9.36
N SER A 148 -3.98 -4.87 -8.36
CA SER A 148 -4.26 -4.48 -6.99
C SER A 148 -3.05 -3.80 -6.39
N THR A 149 -3.24 -2.90 -5.43
CA THR A 149 -2.15 -2.23 -4.73
C THR A 149 -2.48 -2.04 -3.26
N ALA A 150 -1.44 -2.06 -2.42
CA ALA A 150 -1.52 -1.73 -1.00
C ALA A 150 -0.55 -0.59 -0.69
N ALA A 151 -0.93 0.27 0.25
CA ALA A 151 -0.10 1.40 0.63
C ALA A 151 -0.29 1.79 2.10
N ILE A 152 0.74 2.40 2.66
CA ILE A 152 0.70 3.17 3.89
C ILE A 152 0.52 4.65 3.55
N ILE A 153 -0.32 5.35 4.31
CA ILE A 153 -0.56 6.78 4.18
C ILE A 153 0.12 7.50 5.34
N ILE A 154 1.09 8.33 5.01
CA ILE A 154 1.82 9.17 5.95
C ILE A 154 1.21 10.56 5.89
N HIS A 155 0.82 11.11 7.05
CA HIS A 155 0.13 12.40 7.14
C HIS A 155 1.08 13.58 7.44
N HIS A 156 2.39 13.32 7.61
CA HIS A 156 3.37 14.36 7.95
C HIS A 156 3.53 15.37 6.80
N PRO A 157 3.56 16.69 7.07
CA PRO A 157 3.64 17.72 6.03
C PRO A 157 4.96 17.70 5.25
N ASP A 158 6.04 17.27 5.87
CA ASP A 158 7.38 17.19 5.26
C ASP A 158 7.67 15.80 4.64
N ALA A 159 6.63 14.94 4.50
CA ALA A 159 6.81 13.66 3.84
C ALA A 159 7.29 13.85 2.39
N GLU A 160 8.35 13.17 2.00
CA GLU A 160 8.93 13.22 0.65
C GLU A 160 9.26 11.81 0.14
N TYR A 161 9.16 11.60 -1.17
CA TYR A 161 9.64 10.36 -1.77
C TYR A 161 11.17 10.34 -1.79
N PHE A 162 11.74 9.23 -1.36
CA PHE A 162 13.19 9.03 -1.32
C PHE A 162 13.55 7.63 -1.82
N VAL A 163 14.82 7.44 -2.12
CA VAL A 163 15.41 6.13 -2.45
C VAL A 163 16.41 5.75 -1.36
N LEU A 164 16.58 4.45 -1.18
CA LEU A 164 17.52 3.87 -0.22
C LEU A 164 18.96 4.01 -0.69
#